data_654fb7e78fa02ae9cb132ba90b4558a6
#
_entry.id   654fb7e78fa02ae9cb132ba90b4558a6
#
_cell.length_a   1.000
_cell.length_b   1.000
_cell.length_c   1.000
_cell.angle_alpha   90.00
_cell.angle_beta   90.00
_cell.angle_gamma   90.00
#
_symmetry.space_group_name_H-M   'P 1'
#
loop_
_entity.id
_entity.type
_entity.pdbx_description
1 polymer ?
#
loop_
_entity_poly.entity_id
_entity_poly.type
_entity_poly.pdbx_seq_one_letter_code
_entity_poly.pdbx_strand_id
1 'polypeptide(L)'
;MRQTTTTPAARSAITAAIVTLAGIVLSGPVSLALVNALHPQPPWTGPEAFARAYHPIQTLPYFTGFLLVGGAVYLVAALQTLAGDAHRVRATAGLAFASAFAALIAFNYVVQTTFVPALAANYSPESAPLIAAFSLSNPRALGWALEMWGYGALGVATWMVAPVLADHGRAGRTAAALFVANGPVSIAGALLTALRPGWVMTPAGLGLFAAWNLLMLVMVALVIAAFRLSADARCISRSARE
;
A
#
# COMPACT_ATOMS: atom_id res chain seq x y z
N MET A 1 24.10 10.34 -28.82
CA MET A 1 23.02 9.82 -27.94
C MET A 1 22.27 11.02 -27.35
N ARG A 2 21.11 11.40 -27.89
CA ARG A 2 20.26 12.47 -27.30
C ARG A 2 19.46 11.84 -26.17
N GLN A 3 19.66 12.33 -24.95
CA GLN A 3 18.91 11.90 -23.80
C GLN A 3 17.43 12.24 -23.98
N THR A 4 16.57 11.22 -23.88
CA THR A 4 15.11 11.37 -23.78
C THR A 4 14.79 12.11 -22.48
N THR A 5 14.49 13.41 -22.55
CA THR A 5 14.22 14.22 -21.34
C THR A 5 12.79 13.97 -20.87
N THR A 6 12.60 12.95 -20.04
CA THR A 6 11.40 12.86 -19.19
C THR A 6 11.32 14.08 -18.29
N THR A 7 10.13 14.66 -18.11
CA THR A 7 9.97 15.79 -17.18
C THR A 7 10.34 15.39 -15.75
N PRO A 8 10.81 16.32 -14.91
CA PRO A 8 11.13 16.00 -13.50
C PRO A 8 9.97 15.33 -12.78
N ALA A 9 8.73 15.78 -12.97
CA ALA A 9 7.55 15.19 -12.35
C ALA A 9 7.28 13.74 -12.84
N ALA A 10 7.47 13.45 -14.13
CA ALA A 10 7.34 12.10 -14.67
C ALA A 10 8.43 11.15 -14.12
N ARG A 11 9.65 11.66 -13.94
CA ARG A 11 10.72 10.90 -13.26
C ARG A 11 10.36 10.60 -11.81
N SER A 12 9.84 11.58 -11.08
CA SER A 12 9.34 11.38 -9.72
C SER A 12 8.24 10.33 -9.65
N ALA A 13 7.28 10.34 -10.58
CA ALA A 13 6.23 9.32 -10.65
C ALA A 13 6.78 7.92 -10.90
N ILE A 14 7.76 7.76 -11.80
CA ILE A 14 8.42 6.47 -12.04
C ILE A 14 9.18 6.00 -10.80
N THR A 15 9.98 6.88 -10.16
CA THR A 15 10.72 6.54 -8.94
C THR A 15 9.79 6.13 -7.82
N ALA A 16 8.73 6.91 -7.58
CA ALA A 16 7.73 6.62 -6.56
C ALA A 16 7.02 5.27 -6.81
N ALA A 17 6.68 4.99 -8.07
CA ALA A 17 6.09 3.71 -8.46
C ALA A 17 7.06 2.54 -8.22
N ILE A 18 8.35 2.69 -8.51
CA ILE A 18 9.37 1.67 -8.22
C ILE A 18 9.49 1.42 -6.71
N VAL A 19 9.54 2.49 -5.89
CA VAL A 19 9.58 2.37 -4.43
C VAL A 19 8.32 1.69 -3.89
N THR A 20 7.15 2.04 -4.42
CA THR A 20 5.87 1.40 -4.05
C THR A 20 5.88 -0.09 -4.38
N LEU A 21 6.32 -0.48 -5.60
CA LEU A 21 6.44 -1.87 -6.00
C LEU A 21 7.41 -2.65 -5.10
N ALA A 22 8.58 -2.06 -4.83
CA ALA A 22 9.55 -2.67 -3.90
C ALA A 22 8.92 -2.86 -2.52
N GLY A 23 8.19 -1.86 -2.02
CA GLY A 23 7.47 -1.95 -0.75
C GLY A 23 6.44 -3.09 -0.74
N ILE A 24 5.61 -3.23 -1.78
CA ILE A 24 4.62 -4.33 -1.89
C ILE A 24 5.32 -5.69 -1.90
N VAL A 25 6.36 -5.87 -2.71
CA VAL A 25 7.06 -7.15 -2.83
C VAL A 25 7.81 -7.51 -1.55
N LEU A 26 8.48 -6.54 -0.93
CA LEU A 26 9.25 -6.77 0.29
C LEU A 26 8.35 -6.99 1.50
N SER A 27 7.29 -6.20 1.68
CA SER A 27 6.40 -6.34 2.85
C SER A 27 5.44 -7.53 2.74
N GLY A 28 5.05 -7.90 1.54
CA GLY A 28 4.18 -9.04 1.27
C GLY A 28 4.97 -10.34 1.09
N PRO A 29 5.14 -10.82 -0.16
CA PRO A 29 5.62 -12.17 -0.41
C PRO A 29 7.03 -12.46 0.15
N VAL A 30 7.96 -11.50 0.09
CA VAL A 30 9.34 -11.74 0.57
C VAL A 30 9.38 -11.84 2.10
N SER A 31 8.84 -10.87 2.81
CA SER A 31 8.83 -10.89 4.28
C SER A 31 8.02 -12.06 4.83
N LEU A 32 6.85 -12.36 4.23
CA LEU A 32 6.03 -13.49 4.67
C LEU A 32 6.73 -14.82 4.44
N ALA A 33 7.41 -15.00 3.30
CA ALA A 33 8.20 -16.21 3.03
C ALA A 33 9.34 -16.38 4.06
N LEU A 34 10.07 -15.30 4.37
CA LEU A 34 11.15 -15.33 5.35
C LEU A 34 10.63 -15.62 6.76
N VAL A 35 9.56 -14.96 7.20
CA VAL A 35 8.94 -15.19 8.51
C VAL A 35 8.46 -16.63 8.61
N ASN A 36 7.75 -17.14 7.61
CA ASN A 36 7.25 -18.51 7.62
C ASN A 36 8.36 -19.57 7.62
N ALA A 37 9.49 -19.29 6.96
CA ALA A 37 10.62 -20.22 6.91
C ALA A 37 11.44 -20.25 8.22
N LEU A 38 11.56 -19.10 8.89
CA LEU A 38 12.46 -18.96 10.04
C LEU A 38 11.73 -19.03 11.40
N HIS A 39 10.65 -18.28 11.56
CA HIS A 39 9.87 -18.21 12.79
C HIS A 39 8.39 -17.97 12.46
N PRO A 40 7.65 -19.01 12.00
CA PRO A 40 6.26 -18.89 11.63
C PRO A 40 5.42 -18.44 12.82
N GLN A 41 4.51 -17.52 12.56
CA GLN A 41 3.59 -17.07 13.59
C GLN A 41 2.44 -18.08 13.72
N PRO A 42 2.21 -18.67 14.90
CA PRO A 42 1.09 -19.60 15.07
C PRO A 42 -0.25 -18.86 15.02
N PRO A 43 -1.35 -19.58 14.73
CA PRO A 43 -2.69 -19.02 14.84
C PRO A 43 -2.93 -18.38 16.22
N TRP A 44 -3.67 -17.28 16.23
CA TRP A 44 -3.99 -16.57 17.46
C TRP A 44 -4.88 -17.43 18.38
N THR A 45 -4.37 -17.75 19.56
CA THR A 45 -5.10 -18.44 20.63
C THR A 45 -5.15 -17.63 21.93
N GLY A 46 -4.47 -16.48 21.96
CA GLY A 46 -4.47 -15.55 23.07
C GLY A 46 -3.15 -14.81 23.26
N PRO A 47 -3.13 -13.77 24.11
CA PRO A 47 -1.96 -12.90 24.29
C PRO A 47 -0.73 -13.65 24.83
N GLU A 48 -0.93 -14.56 25.76
CA GLU A 48 0.16 -15.34 26.35
C GLU A 48 0.82 -16.29 25.33
N ALA A 49 0.02 -16.99 24.54
CA ALA A 49 0.52 -17.86 23.48
C ALA A 49 1.27 -17.05 22.40
N PHE A 50 0.75 -15.86 22.05
CA PHE A 50 1.43 -14.93 21.17
C PHE A 50 2.79 -14.51 21.73
N ALA A 51 2.84 -14.06 22.99
CA ALA A 51 4.08 -13.59 23.62
C ALA A 51 5.15 -14.68 23.69
N ARG A 52 4.76 -15.95 24.01
CA ARG A 52 5.69 -17.09 24.00
C ARG A 52 6.25 -17.43 22.61
N ALA A 53 5.45 -17.23 21.56
CA ALA A 53 5.84 -17.55 20.18
C ALA A 53 6.44 -16.35 19.43
N TYR A 54 6.45 -15.18 20.07
CA TYR A 54 6.94 -13.96 19.44
C TYR A 54 8.43 -14.03 19.12
N HIS A 55 8.78 -13.64 17.92
CA HIS A 55 10.17 -13.45 17.48
C HIS A 55 10.31 -12.14 16.69
N PRO A 56 11.37 -11.33 16.88
CA PRO A 56 11.54 -10.02 16.22
C PRO A 56 11.43 -10.05 14.70
N ILE A 57 11.82 -11.15 14.04
CA ILE A 57 11.70 -11.26 12.57
C ILE A 57 10.27 -11.15 12.08
N GLN A 58 9.27 -11.45 12.92
CA GLN A 58 7.85 -11.34 12.59
C GLN A 58 7.42 -9.88 12.37
N THR A 59 8.26 -8.90 12.74
CA THR A 59 8.01 -7.47 12.46
C THR A 59 8.52 -7.03 11.08
N LEU A 60 9.25 -7.89 10.36
CA LEU A 60 9.84 -7.57 9.07
C LEU A 60 8.84 -7.02 8.04
N PRO A 61 7.62 -7.60 7.88
CA PRO A 61 6.62 -7.07 6.95
C PRO A 61 6.26 -5.60 7.22
N TYR A 62 6.21 -5.19 8.48
CA TYR A 62 5.86 -3.82 8.86
C TYR A 62 7.01 -2.85 8.61
N PHE A 63 8.26 -3.23 8.90
CA PHE A 63 9.43 -2.41 8.56
C PHE A 63 9.55 -2.17 7.06
N THR A 64 9.43 -3.23 6.27
CA THR A 64 9.48 -3.10 4.80
C THR A 64 8.23 -2.42 4.24
N GLY A 65 7.11 -2.50 4.95
CA GLY A 65 5.86 -1.83 4.63
C GLY A 65 5.93 -0.31 4.65
N PHE A 66 6.85 0.29 5.42
CA PHE A 66 7.08 1.74 5.36
C PHE A 66 7.52 2.21 3.97
N LEU A 67 8.20 1.36 3.17
CA LEU A 67 8.52 1.67 1.78
C LEU A 67 7.27 1.75 0.91
N LEU A 68 6.31 0.84 1.12
CA LEU A 68 5.01 0.89 0.45
C LEU A 68 4.28 2.20 0.79
N VAL A 69 4.20 2.52 2.08
CA VAL A 69 3.50 3.72 2.57
C VAL A 69 4.11 4.99 1.99
N GLY A 70 5.42 5.17 2.14
CA GLY A 70 6.13 6.35 1.63
C GLY A 70 6.07 6.43 0.10
N GLY A 71 6.26 5.30 -0.58
CA GLY A 71 6.18 5.20 -2.04
C GLY A 71 4.81 5.59 -2.58
N ALA A 72 3.73 5.10 -1.96
CA ALA A 72 2.36 5.41 -2.37
C ALA A 72 2.02 6.89 -2.22
N VAL A 73 2.38 7.51 -1.08
CA VAL A 73 2.22 8.96 -0.89
C VAL A 73 3.02 9.75 -1.92
N TYR A 74 4.28 9.36 -2.13
CA TYR A 74 5.14 10.02 -3.12
C TYR A 74 4.59 9.87 -4.55
N LEU A 75 4.03 8.70 -4.88
CA LEU A 75 3.38 8.48 -6.17
C LEU A 75 2.17 9.39 -6.38
N VAL A 76 1.26 9.47 -5.38
CA VAL A 76 0.09 10.36 -5.46
C VAL A 76 0.51 11.83 -5.53
N ALA A 77 1.54 12.25 -4.78
CA ALA A 77 2.08 13.59 -4.85
C ALA A 77 2.67 13.91 -6.24
N ALA A 78 3.42 12.97 -6.82
CA ALA A 78 3.96 13.14 -8.18
C ALA A 78 2.84 13.23 -9.23
N LEU A 79 1.78 12.42 -9.13
CA LEU A 79 0.61 12.51 -10.00
C LEU A 79 -0.15 13.82 -9.81
N GLN A 80 -0.25 14.32 -8.59
CA GLN A 80 -0.88 15.60 -8.29
C GLN A 80 -0.13 16.76 -8.98
N THR A 81 1.21 16.74 -9.03
CA THR A 81 1.99 17.75 -9.76
C THR A 81 1.84 17.68 -11.27
N LEU A 82 1.41 16.53 -11.81
CA LEU A 82 1.13 16.33 -13.22
C LEU A 82 -0.31 16.67 -13.61
N ALA A 83 -1.18 16.91 -12.63
CA ALA A 83 -2.58 17.21 -12.85
C ALA A 83 -2.74 18.59 -13.51
N GLY A 84 -3.38 18.63 -14.69
CA GLY A 84 -3.83 19.86 -15.31
C GLY A 84 -4.95 20.53 -14.50
N ASP A 85 -5.32 21.76 -14.86
CA ASP A 85 -6.31 22.57 -14.11
C ASP A 85 -7.64 21.84 -13.91
N ALA A 86 -8.11 21.11 -14.89
CA ALA A 86 -9.35 20.33 -14.85
C ALA A 86 -9.36 19.25 -13.74
N HIS A 87 -8.20 18.75 -13.33
CA HIS A 87 -8.07 17.66 -12.38
C HIS A 87 -7.35 18.07 -11.08
N ARG A 88 -6.90 19.32 -10.96
CA ARG A 88 -6.09 19.81 -9.83
C ARG A 88 -6.75 19.62 -8.49
N VAL A 89 -7.99 20.07 -8.32
CA VAL A 89 -8.74 19.96 -7.06
C VAL A 89 -8.91 18.48 -6.65
N ARG A 90 -9.27 17.65 -7.63
CA ARG A 90 -9.45 16.22 -7.42
C ARG A 90 -8.12 15.52 -7.02
N ALA A 91 -7.02 15.84 -7.69
CA ALA A 91 -5.70 15.30 -7.38
C ALA A 91 -5.19 15.77 -6.01
N THR A 92 -5.48 17.02 -5.63
CA THR A 92 -5.16 17.53 -4.28
C THR A 92 -5.96 16.80 -3.20
N ALA A 93 -7.25 16.54 -3.42
CA ALA A 93 -8.04 15.69 -2.52
C ALA A 93 -7.46 14.26 -2.43
N GLY A 94 -7.02 13.70 -3.57
CA GLY A 94 -6.31 12.41 -3.59
C GLY A 94 -5.07 12.40 -2.71
N LEU A 95 -4.26 13.46 -2.74
CA LEU A 95 -3.09 13.59 -1.86
C LEU A 95 -3.48 13.65 -0.37
N ALA A 96 -4.57 14.36 -0.02
CA ALA A 96 -5.07 14.39 1.34
C ALA A 96 -5.49 12.98 1.84
N PHE A 97 -6.19 12.19 1.01
CA PHE A 97 -6.52 10.80 1.33
C PHE A 97 -5.29 9.89 1.40
N ALA A 98 -4.28 10.08 0.55
CA ALA A 98 -3.02 9.36 0.66
C ALA A 98 -2.27 9.69 1.96
N SER A 99 -2.35 10.94 2.43
CA SER A 99 -1.78 11.33 3.73
C SER A 99 -2.53 10.70 4.90
N ALA A 100 -3.86 10.61 4.83
CA ALA A 100 -4.67 9.90 5.82
C ALA A 100 -4.34 8.40 5.86
N PHE A 101 -4.22 7.76 4.68
CA PHE A 101 -3.70 6.38 4.57
C PHE A 101 -2.36 6.25 5.29
N ALA A 102 -1.39 7.12 4.97
CA ALA A 102 -0.07 7.04 5.56
C ALA A 102 -0.09 7.21 7.08
N ALA A 103 -0.90 8.10 7.61
CA ALA A 103 -1.03 8.31 9.04
C ALA A 103 -1.57 7.05 9.76
N LEU A 104 -2.64 6.43 9.22
CA LEU A 104 -3.25 5.24 9.80
C LEU A 104 -2.30 4.03 9.75
N ILE A 105 -1.67 3.79 8.59
CA ILE A 105 -0.78 2.64 8.42
C ILE A 105 0.54 2.83 9.15
N ALA A 106 1.15 4.04 9.11
CA ALA A 106 2.38 4.29 9.84
C ALA A 106 2.17 4.17 11.34
N PHE A 107 1.06 4.68 11.88
CA PHE A 107 0.72 4.47 13.28
C PHE A 107 0.62 2.97 13.61
N ASN A 108 -0.12 2.20 12.79
CA ASN A 108 -0.25 0.76 12.97
C ASN A 108 1.12 0.06 12.94
N TYR A 109 1.97 0.38 11.94
CA TYR A 109 3.29 -0.25 11.81
C TYR A 109 4.26 0.14 12.93
N VAL A 110 4.21 1.38 13.42
CA VAL A 110 4.96 1.77 14.63
C VAL A 110 4.53 0.92 15.83
N VAL A 111 3.23 0.71 16.01
CA VAL A 111 2.71 -0.15 17.08
C VAL A 111 3.21 -1.59 16.93
N GLN A 112 3.19 -2.16 15.71
CA GLN A 112 3.66 -3.53 15.46
C GLN A 112 5.18 -3.70 15.57
N THR A 113 5.96 -2.63 15.36
CA THR A 113 7.43 -2.70 15.39
C THR A 113 8.05 -2.29 16.71
N THR A 114 7.30 -1.62 17.59
CA THR A 114 7.82 -1.08 18.86
C THR A 114 6.98 -1.50 20.06
N PHE A 115 5.69 -1.17 20.07
CA PHE A 115 4.84 -1.33 21.25
C PHE A 115 4.49 -2.80 21.52
N VAL A 116 3.96 -3.50 20.52
CA VAL A 116 3.61 -4.93 20.64
C VAL A 116 4.84 -5.79 20.95
N PRO A 117 6.02 -5.61 20.30
CA PRO A 117 7.26 -6.28 20.70
C PRO A 117 7.67 -6.06 22.16
N ALA A 118 7.60 -4.83 22.63
CA ALA A 118 7.95 -4.51 24.02
C ALA A 118 7.01 -5.21 25.02
N LEU A 119 5.72 -5.27 24.75
CA LEU A 119 4.75 -5.99 25.56
C LEU A 119 4.97 -7.51 25.50
N ALA A 120 5.30 -8.06 24.33
CA ALA A 120 5.56 -9.49 24.18
C ALA A 120 6.83 -9.93 24.94
N ALA A 121 7.91 -9.14 24.86
CA ALA A 121 9.16 -9.41 25.55
C ALA A 121 9.05 -9.33 27.08
N ASN A 122 8.13 -8.50 27.59
CA ASN A 122 7.88 -8.29 29.02
C ASN A 122 6.44 -8.69 29.38
N TYR A 123 6.00 -9.84 28.87
CA TYR A 123 4.63 -10.29 29.08
C TYR A 123 4.28 -10.40 30.56
N SER A 124 3.14 -9.84 30.91
CA SER A 124 2.47 -10.05 32.20
C SER A 124 0.95 -10.16 31.98
N PRO A 125 0.19 -10.75 32.93
CA PRO A 125 -1.27 -10.77 32.82
C PRO A 125 -1.90 -9.40 32.64
N GLU A 126 -1.31 -8.35 33.22
CA GLU A 126 -1.78 -6.96 33.10
C GLU A 126 -1.57 -6.39 31.69
N SER A 127 -0.54 -6.87 30.95
CA SER A 127 -0.29 -6.45 29.57
C SER A 127 -1.12 -7.22 28.53
N ALA A 128 -1.74 -8.33 28.91
CA ALA A 128 -2.49 -9.19 28.03
C ALA A 128 -3.62 -8.46 27.25
N PRO A 129 -4.45 -7.58 27.87
CA PRO A 129 -5.47 -6.82 27.15
C PRO A 129 -4.88 -5.90 26.07
N LEU A 130 -3.71 -5.30 26.31
CA LEU A 130 -3.05 -4.42 25.33
C LEU A 130 -2.51 -5.23 24.15
N ILE A 131 -1.89 -6.38 24.38
CA ILE A 131 -1.47 -7.28 23.32
C ILE A 131 -2.68 -7.71 22.48
N ALA A 132 -3.79 -8.09 23.12
CA ALA A 132 -5.00 -8.47 22.42
C ALA A 132 -5.61 -7.32 21.60
N ALA A 133 -5.54 -6.10 22.11
CA ALA A 133 -6.10 -4.93 21.42
C ALA A 133 -5.25 -4.47 20.22
N PHE A 134 -3.93 -4.59 20.31
CA PHE A 134 -3.03 -3.96 19.33
C PHE A 134 -2.32 -4.93 18.39
N SER A 135 -2.10 -6.20 18.78
CA SER A 135 -1.39 -7.15 17.90
C SER A 135 -2.21 -7.53 16.68
N LEU A 136 -1.65 -7.36 15.47
CA LEU A 136 -2.25 -7.82 14.21
C LEU A 136 -2.39 -9.35 14.11
N SER A 137 -1.77 -10.11 15.00
CA SER A 137 -2.02 -11.55 15.13
C SER A 137 -3.43 -11.86 15.59
N ASN A 138 -4.05 -10.94 16.38
CA ASN A 138 -5.44 -11.06 16.77
C ASN A 138 -6.35 -10.55 15.61
N PRO A 139 -7.18 -11.41 15.01
CA PRO A 139 -8.08 -11.01 13.91
C PRO A 139 -9.06 -9.89 14.25
N ARG A 140 -9.25 -9.59 15.54
CA ARG A 140 -10.20 -8.56 16.03
C ARG A 140 -9.48 -7.34 16.63
N ALA A 141 -8.16 -7.23 16.46
CA ALA A 141 -7.41 -6.10 16.98
C ALA A 141 -7.72 -4.79 16.28
N LEU A 142 -7.49 -3.68 16.96
CA LEU A 142 -7.54 -2.33 16.40
C LEU A 142 -6.65 -2.20 15.16
N GLY A 143 -5.51 -2.89 15.13
CA GLY A 143 -4.59 -2.90 13.99
C GLY A 143 -5.28 -3.25 12.67
N TRP A 144 -6.20 -4.22 12.65
CA TRP A 144 -6.95 -4.56 11.43
C TRP A 144 -7.93 -3.48 11.01
N ALA A 145 -8.55 -2.77 11.94
CA ALA A 145 -9.39 -1.62 11.61
C ALA A 145 -8.55 -0.50 10.97
N LEU A 146 -7.42 -0.15 11.58
CA LEU A 146 -6.48 0.84 11.04
C LEU A 146 -5.96 0.47 9.66
N GLU A 147 -5.59 -0.81 9.48
CA GLU A 147 -5.12 -1.35 8.21
C GLU A 147 -6.17 -1.19 7.11
N MET A 148 -7.37 -1.69 7.34
CA MET A 148 -8.42 -1.71 6.31
C MET A 148 -8.99 -0.32 6.01
N TRP A 149 -9.17 0.54 7.01
CA TRP A 149 -9.57 1.93 6.80
C TRP A 149 -8.45 2.76 6.15
N GLY A 150 -7.19 2.49 6.49
CA GLY A 150 -6.04 3.08 5.81
C GLY A 150 -6.05 2.72 4.32
N TYR A 151 -6.16 1.45 3.97
CA TYR A 151 -6.26 1.05 2.56
C TYR A 151 -7.55 1.54 1.88
N GLY A 152 -8.65 1.70 2.61
CA GLY A 152 -9.84 2.39 2.13
C GLY A 152 -9.54 3.83 1.69
N ALA A 153 -8.78 4.58 2.50
CA ALA A 153 -8.33 5.92 2.15
C ALA A 153 -7.39 5.92 0.92
N LEU A 154 -6.45 4.95 0.81
CA LEU A 154 -5.62 4.79 -0.38
C LEU A 154 -6.46 4.48 -1.62
N GLY A 155 -7.52 3.69 -1.49
CA GLY A 155 -8.47 3.43 -2.58
C GLY A 155 -9.12 4.71 -3.09
N VAL A 156 -9.57 5.59 -2.18
CA VAL A 156 -10.09 6.92 -2.56
C VAL A 156 -9.00 7.76 -3.21
N ALA A 157 -7.78 7.77 -2.66
CA ALA A 157 -6.66 8.52 -3.22
C ALA A 157 -6.37 8.10 -4.68
N THR A 158 -6.28 6.80 -4.96
CA THR A 158 -6.05 6.28 -6.31
C THR A 158 -7.20 6.64 -7.25
N TRP A 159 -8.45 6.51 -6.80
CA TRP A 159 -9.62 6.92 -7.59
C TRP A 159 -9.57 8.41 -7.96
N MET A 160 -9.15 9.27 -7.03
CA MET A 160 -9.07 10.71 -7.26
C MET A 160 -7.98 11.08 -8.29
N VAL A 161 -6.81 10.44 -8.28
CA VAL A 161 -5.72 10.76 -9.21
C VAL A 161 -5.79 9.99 -10.55
N ALA A 162 -6.69 9.02 -10.68
CA ALA A 162 -6.81 8.18 -11.86
C ALA A 162 -6.87 8.96 -13.21
N PRO A 163 -7.64 10.07 -13.34
CA PRO A 163 -7.71 10.79 -14.62
C PRO A 163 -6.36 11.30 -15.13
N VAL A 164 -5.42 11.61 -14.23
CA VAL A 164 -4.08 12.10 -14.61
C VAL A 164 -3.32 11.05 -15.44
N LEU A 165 -3.62 9.77 -15.27
CA LEU A 165 -2.98 8.68 -16.01
C LEU A 165 -3.58 8.48 -17.42
N ALA A 166 -4.82 8.86 -17.64
CA ALA A 166 -5.58 8.52 -18.86
C ALA A 166 -4.92 9.04 -20.15
N ASP A 167 -4.23 10.17 -20.07
CA ASP A 167 -3.59 10.82 -21.22
C ASP A 167 -2.24 10.18 -21.62
N HIS A 168 -1.78 9.15 -20.87
CA HIS A 168 -0.49 8.48 -21.09
C HIS A 168 -0.61 7.19 -21.91
N GLY A 169 -1.38 7.24 -23.01
CA GLY A 169 -1.52 6.15 -23.97
C GLY A 169 -2.33 4.95 -23.43
N ARG A 170 -2.13 3.77 -24.02
CA ARG A 170 -2.91 2.57 -23.65
C ARG A 170 -2.60 2.11 -22.22
N ALA A 171 -1.33 2.05 -21.85
CA ALA A 171 -0.91 1.66 -20.50
C ALA A 171 -1.47 2.63 -19.45
N GLY A 172 -1.46 3.95 -19.72
CA GLY A 172 -2.04 4.95 -18.81
C GLY A 172 -3.54 4.80 -18.64
N ARG A 173 -4.30 4.55 -19.73
CA ARG A 173 -5.75 4.29 -19.63
C ARG A 173 -6.07 3.03 -18.83
N THR A 174 -5.30 1.96 -19.03
CA THR A 174 -5.47 0.72 -18.24
C THR A 174 -5.12 0.96 -16.77
N ALA A 175 -4.02 1.67 -16.48
CA ALA A 175 -3.69 2.05 -15.10
C ALA A 175 -4.80 2.89 -14.48
N ALA A 176 -5.32 3.90 -15.19
CA ALA A 176 -6.43 4.73 -14.71
C ALA A 176 -7.68 3.90 -14.38
N ALA A 177 -8.04 2.94 -15.21
CA ALA A 177 -9.18 2.06 -14.94
C ALA A 177 -8.98 1.21 -13.67
N LEU A 178 -7.77 0.67 -13.47
CA LEU A 178 -7.44 -0.09 -12.26
C LEU A 178 -7.39 0.80 -11.01
N PHE A 179 -6.90 2.03 -11.13
CA PHE A 179 -6.92 3.02 -10.05
C PHE A 179 -8.36 3.37 -9.64
N VAL A 180 -9.27 3.50 -10.60
CA VAL A 180 -10.70 3.69 -10.34
C VAL A 180 -11.29 2.46 -9.65
N ALA A 181 -11.00 1.25 -10.14
CA ALA A 181 -11.51 0.00 -9.57
C ALA A 181 -11.02 -0.24 -8.15
N ASN A 182 -9.77 0.14 -7.83
CA ASN A 182 -9.21 0.03 -6.50
C ASN A 182 -10.03 0.80 -5.43
N GLY A 183 -10.63 1.93 -5.79
CA GLY A 183 -11.45 2.74 -4.88
C GLY A 183 -12.57 1.95 -4.21
N PRO A 184 -13.58 1.49 -4.96
CA PRO A 184 -14.68 0.69 -4.41
C PRO A 184 -14.24 -0.59 -3.73
N VAL A 185 -13.23 -1.30 -4.27
CA VAL A 185 -12.70 -2.55 -3.68
C VAL A 185 -12.13 -2.29 -2.29
N SER A 186 -11.29 -1.26 -2.14
CA SER A 186 -10.67 -0.93 -0.86
C SER A 186 -11.69 -0.39 0.16
N ILE A 187 -12.66 0.42 -0.27
CA ILE A 187 -13.74 0.90 0.59
C ILE A 187 -14.59 -0.28 1.07
N ALA A 188 -14.93 -1.22 0.19
CA ALA A 188 -15.66 -2.42 0.56
C ALA A 188 -14.92 -3.24 1.62
N GLY A 189 -13.59 -3.38 1.51
CA GLY A 189 -12.76 -4.02 2.53
C GLY A 189 -12.85 -3.34 3.89
N ALA A 190 -12.79 -2.00 3.92
CA ALA A 190 -12.94 -1.23 5.16
C ALA A 190 -14.33 -1.42 5.78
N LEU A 191 -15.39 -1.35 4.99
CA LEU A 191 -16.77 -1.56 5.44
C LEU A 191 -17.00 -2.98 5.95
N LEU A 192 -16.46 -4.00 5.27
CA LEU A 192 -16.53 -5.39 5.72
C LEU A 192 -15.84 -5.57 7.08
N THR A 193 -14.75 -4.87 7.33
CA THR A 193 -14.07 -4.92 8.65
C THR A 193 -14.93 -4.32 9.76
N ALA A 194 -15.66 -3.24 9.47
CA ALA A 194 -16.60 -2.66 10.42
C ALA A 194 -17.81 -3.57 10.70
N LEU A 195 -18.32 -4.26 9.68
CA LEU A 195 -19.51 -5.11 9.79
C LEU A 195 -19.20 -6.52 10.30
N ARG A 196 -17.99 -7.05 10.02
CA ARG A 196 -17.57 -8.41 10.35
C ARG A 196 -16.11 -8.42 10.84
N PRO A 197 -15.84 -8.04 12.09
CA PRO A 197 -14.48 -8.05 12.64
C PRO A 197 -13.83 -9.43 12.49
N GLY A 198 -12.59 -9.45 11.99
CA GLY A 198 -11.83 -10.68 11.75
C GLY A 198 -12.07 -11.34 10.39
N TRP A 199 -12.94 -10.80 9.52
CA TRP A 199 -13.20 -11.35 8.19
C TRP A 199 -11.94 -11.52 7.33
N VAL A 200 -10.96 -10.62 7.49
CA VAL A 200 -9.71 -10.62 6.71
C VAL A 200 -8.93 -11.94 6.90
N MET A 201 -8.99 -12.52 8.10
CA MET A 201 -8.31 -13.78 8.43
C MET A 201 -9.10 -15.03 8.06
N THR A 202 -10.29 -14.89 7.46
CA THR A 202 -11.00 -16.02 6.86
C THR A 202 -10.34 -16.43 5.53
N PRO A 203 -10.51 -17.69 5.05
CA PRO A 203 -9.97 -18.10 3.74
C PRO A 203 -10.41 -17.19 2.58
N ALA A 204 -11.65 -16.73 2.59
CA ALA A 204 -12.15 -15.77 1.61
C ALA A 204 -11.49 -14.40 1.74
N GLY A 205 -11.31 -13.90 2.97
CA GLY A 205 -10.63 -12.64 3.25
C GLY A 205 -9.17 -12.66 2.82
N LEU A 206 -8.44 -13.72 3.13
CA LEU A 206 -7.05 -13.91 2.69
C LEU A 206 -6.94 -13.99 1.16
N GLY A 207 -7.87 -14.67 0.50
CA GLY A 207 -7.93 -14.72 -0.97
C GLY A 207 -8.18 -13.35 -1.59
N LEU A 208 -9.10 -12.56 -1.04
CA LEU A 208 -9.37 -11.18 -1.48
C LEU A 208 -8.18 -10.25 -1.22
N PHE A 209 -7.50 -10.42 -0.09
CA PHE A 209 -6.29 -9.67 0.23
C PHE A 209 -5.15 -9.98 -0.76
N ALA A 210 -4.95 -11.24 -1.12
CA ALA A 210 -3.98 -11.64 -2.14
C ALA A 210 -4.33 -11.06 -3.52
N ALA A 211 -5.60 -11.14 -3.93
CA ALA A 211 -6.08 -10.55 -5.19
C ALA A 211 -5.91 -9.03 -5.22
N TRP A 212 -6.16 -8.34 -4.10
CA TRP A 212 -5.93 -6.91 -3.98
C TRP A 212 -4.44 -6.56 -4.10
N ASN A 213 -3.53 -7.32 -3.48
CA ASN A 213 -2.09 -7.12 -3.63
C ASN A 213 -1.64 -7.28 -5.09
N LEU A 214 -2.20 -8.26 -5.82
CA LEU A 214 -1.94 -8.43 -7.25
C LEU A 214 -2.45 -7.24 -8.06
N LEU A 215 -3.65 -6.73 -7.76
CA LEU A 215 -4.18 -5.51 -8.36
C LEU A 215 -3.23 -4.33 -8.17
N MET A 216 -2.73 -4.12 -6.94
CA MET A 216 -1.78 -3.06 -6.60
C MET A 216 -0.48 -3.20 -7.39
N LEU A 217 0.09 -4.41 -7.48
CA LEU A 217 1.29 -4.67 -8.26
C LEU A 217 1.10 -4.32 -9.74
N VAL A 218 0.01 -4.79 -10.34
CA VAL A 218 -0.27 -4.55 -11.77
C VAL A 218 -0.50 -3.07 -12.04
N MET A 219 -1.33 -2.40 -11.26
CA MET A 219 -1.64 -0.99 -11.50
C MET A 219 -0.42 -0.08 -11.34
N VAL A 220 0.46 -0.34 -10.36
CA VAL A 220 1.68 0.45 -10.15
C VAL A 220 2.72 0.13 -11.24
N ALA A 221 2.85 -1.11 -11.69
CA ALA A 221 3.71 -1.46 -12.84
C ALA A 221 3.26 -0.77 -14.12
N LEU A 222 1.95 -0.66 -14.36
CA LEU A 222 1.40 0.06 -15.50
C LEU A 222 1.67 1.58 -15.46
N VAL A 223 1.78 2.18 -14.27
CA VAL A 223 2.22 3.58 -14.15
C VAL A 223 3.64 3.75 -14.70
N ILE A 224 4.55 2.86 -14.34
CA ILE A 224 5.93 2.90 -14.87
C ILE A 224 5.93 2.77 -16.39
N ALA A 225 5.17 1.79 -16.93
CA ALA A 225 5.06 1.59 -18.37
C ALA A 225 4.46 2.81 -19.08
N ALA A 226 3.41 3.43 -18.53
CA ALA A 226 2.74 4.59 -19.11
C ALA A 226 3.69 5.78 -19.26
N PHE A 227 4.47 6.09 -18.23
CA PHE A 227 5.39 7.23 -18.29
C PHE A 227 6.63 6.95 -19.15
N ARG A 228 7.16 5.72 -19.20
CA ARG A 228 8.29 5.34 -20.07
C ARG A 228 7.88 5.37 -21.54
N LEU A 229 6.81 4.71 -21.93
CA LEU A 229 6.32 4.66 -23.30
C LEU A 229 5.94 6.05 -23.85
N SER A 230 5.35 6.91 -23.00
CA SER A 230 5.03 8.28 -23.39
C SER A 230 6.27 9.15 -23.62
N ALA A 231 7.38 8.87 -22.96
CA ALA A 231 8.66 9.55 -23.20
C ALA A 231 9.26 9.14 -24.55
N ASP A 232 9.24 7.85 -24.87
CA ASP A 232 9.78 7.31 -26.12
C ASP A 232 9.00 7.81 -27.35
N ALA A 233 7.66 7.82 -27.28
CA ALA A 233 6.81 8.31 -28.36
C ALA A 233 7.08 9.79 -28.70
N ARG A 234 7.32 10.65 -27.69
CA ARG A 234 7.66 12.05 -27.89
C ARG A 234 9.02 12.24 -28.53
N CYS A 235 9.99 11.37 -28.24
CA CYS A 235 11.30 11.40 -28.86
C CYS A 235 11.23 11.09 -30.36
N ILE A 236 10.52 10.02 -30.73
CA ILE A 236 10.32 9.60 -32.14
C ILE A 236 9.64 10.70 -32.94
N SER A 237 8.57 11.30 -32.43
CA SER A 237 7.83 12.36 -33.14
C SER A 237 8.64 13.63 -33.34
N ARG A 238 9.63 13.91 -32.48
CA ARG A 238 10.51 15.07 -32.62
C ARG A 238 11.61 14.83 -33.65
N SER A 239 12.19 13.62 -33.67
CA SER A 239 13.23 13.29 -34.68
C SER A 239 12.68 13.15 -36.10
N ALA A 240 11.38 12.89 -36.23
CA ALA A 240 10.72 12.85 -37.55
C ALA A 240 10.38 14.23 -38.13
N ARG A 241 10.53 15.31 -37.36
CA ARG A 241 10.26 16.71 -37.78
C ARG A 241 11.54 17.52 -38.04
N GLU A 242 12.68 16.99 -37.66
CA GLU A 242 14.03 17.51 -37.95
C GLU A 242 14.62 16.86 -39.23
#